data_406ce8e4b357677e0fc05535d9b017e4
#
_entry.id   406ce8e4b357677e0fc05535d9b017e4
#
_cell.length_a   1.000
_cell.length_b   1.000
_cell.length_c   1.000
_cell.angle_alpha   90.00
_cell.angle_beta   90.00
_cell.angle_gamma   90.00
#
_symmetry.space_group_name_H-M   'P 1'
#
loop_
_entity.id
_entity.type
_entity.pdbx_description
1 polymer ?
#
loop_
_entity_poly.entity_id
_entity_poly.type
_entity_poly.pdbx_seq_one_letter_code
_entity_poly.pdbx_strand_id
1 'polypeptide(L)'
;MMHNWREWHAAYDHPGSPLARRLASVQQCIAAALEAAPPGPIRLVSMCAGEGRDLLGVLDDHPRRTDVRGRLVELDPELAATARSGAPAGLEVLCADAGTTASYAGAVPADLALVCGVFGNITDADMMRTIDLLPTLCAPQATVIWTRHRRPPDATPSVRRRFADDGFDEITFLAPEGTMFGVGVHRLVSPPRPFRGDVRIFDFVGFRNLDDVCSQCGFSYSVGRAEITPWLRSDAHAFVEKLGRYDDASVRVRPAPDVWSPLEYACHVRDVLRVQTERALLAQRELDPAFVPMGRDERVIDDRYNEQDPVRVTEELLSSAEVFASLLDGLDAAGWERTGIYNYPEPALRTVEWIAIHTTHELLHHRGDLG
;
A
#
# COMPACT_ATOMS: atom_id res chain seq x y z
N MET A 1 0.73 -14.04 -1.56
CA MET A 1 1.25 -14.08 -0.17
C MET A 1 0.97 -12.73 0.46
N MET A 2 0.41 -12.70 1.66
CA MET A 2 0.28 -11.44 2.41
C MET A 2 1.65 -10.79 2.52
N HIS A 3 1.70 -9.46 2.40
CA HIS A 3 2.88 -8.67 2.72
C HIS A 3 3.46 -9.21 4.04
N ASN A 4 4.75 -9.57 4.06
CA ASN A 4 5.35 -10.12 5.27
C ASN A 4 5.58 -8.99 6.29
N TRP A 5 4.49 -8.58 6.93
CA TRP A 5 4.51 -7.55 7.96
C TRP A 5 5.52 -7.85 9.07
N ARG A 6 5.87 -9.12 9.27
CA ARG A 6 6.86 -9.55 10.27
C ARG A 6 8.28 -9.13 9.88
N GLU A 7 8.67 -9.32 8.62
CA GLU A 7 9.97 -8.85 8.13
C GLU A 7 10.05 -7.32 8.16
N TRP A 8 8.95 -6.64 7.81
CA TRP A 8 8.86 -5.19 7.94
C TRP A 8 8.97 -4.74 9.41
N HIS A 9 8.34 -5.46 10.34
CA HIS A 9 8.44 -5.20 11.78
C HIS A 9 9.87 -5.44 12.32
N ALA A 10 10.69 -6.32 11.71
CA ALA A 10 12.09 -6.51 12.12
C ALA A 10 12.93 -5.23 12.00
N ALA A 11 12.54 -4.28 11.14
CA ALA A 11 13.23 -2.99 11.05
C ALA A 11 13.06 -2.11 12.31
N TYR A 12 12.06 -2.37 13.16
CA TYR A 12 11.94 -1.72 14.47
C TYR A 12 13.06 -2.09 15.43
N ASP A 13 13.66 -3.27 15.28
CA ASP A 13 14.71 -3.79 16.15
C ASP A 13 16.09 -3.17 15.85
N HIS A 14 16.20 -2.39 14.76
CA HIS A 14 17.40 -1.65 14.40
C HIS A 14 17.33 -0.20 14.89
N PRO A 15 18.04 0.15 16.01
CA PRO A 15 18.11 1.53 16.50
C PRO A 15 18.65 2.45 15.42
N GLY A 16 17.93 3.51 15.10
CA GLY A 16 18.31 4.45 14.03
C GLY A 16 17.67 4.16 12.67
N SER A 17 16.96 3.05 12.49
CA SER A 17 16.12 2.87 11.31
C SER A 17 15.01 3.96 11.25
N PRO A 18 14.52 4.32 10.05
CA PRO A 18 13.40 5.25 9.94
C PRO A 18 12.15 4.81 10.73
N LEU A 19 11.91 3.49 10.82
CA LEU A 19 10.79 2.93 11.57
C LEU A 19 11.00 3.05 13.09
N ALA A 20 12.18 2.76 13.61
CA ALA A 20 12.48 2.92 15.04
C ALA A 20 12.38 4.40 15.46
N ARG A 21 12.88 5.33 14.65
CA ARG A 21 12.75 6.78 14.91
C ARG A 21 11.30 7.25 14.88
N ARG A 22 10.50 6.72 13.94
CA ARG A 22 9.06 7.01 13.89
C ARG A 22 8.35 6.46 15.13
N LEU A 23 8.65 5.22 15.51
CA LEU A 23 8.10 4.60 16.71
C LEU A 23 8.37 5.44 17.96
N ALA A 24 9.60 5.88 18.17
CA ALA A 24 9.96 6.73 19.32
C ALA A 24 9.15 8.05 19.32
N SER A 25 8.98 8.68 18.16
CA SER A 25 8.15 9.91 18.05
C SER A 25 6.68 9.62 18.36
N VAL A 26 6.12 8.50 17.92
CA VAL A 26 4.75 8.09 18.24
C VAL A 26 4.59 7.81 19.72
N GLN A 27 5.51 7.06 20.32
CA GLN A 27 5.51 6.75 21.76
C GLN A 27 5.56 8.03 22.62
N GLN A 28 6.38 8.99 22.21
CA GLN A 28 6.40 10.31 22.88
C GLN A 28 5.04 11.02 22.81
N CYS A 29 4.37 10.99 21.66
CA CYS A 29 3.04 11.59 21.51
C CYS A 29 1.99 10.83 22.35
N ILE A 30 2.06 9.50 22.40
CA ILE A 30 1.15 8.68 23.23
C ILE A 30 1.35 8.99 24.72
N ALA A 31 2.59 9.00 25.20
CA ALA A 31 2.89 9.34 26.60
C ALA A 31 2.33 10.72 26.98
N ALA A 32 2.58 11.72 26.16
CA ALA A 32 2.06 13.08 26.39
C ALA A 32 0.51 13.12 26.38
N ALA A 33 -0.15 12.35 25.52
CA ALA A 33 -1.61 12.26 25.48
C ALA A 33 -2.17 11.59 26.75
N LEU A 34 -1.52 10.54 27.24
CA LEU A 34 -1.91 9.85 28.47
C LEU A 34 -1.71 10.75 29.71
N GLU A 35 -0.61 11.52 29.76
CA GLU A 35 -0.35 12.49 30.83
C GLU A 35 -1.38 13.63 30.85
N ALA A 36 -1.76 14.12 29.66
CA ALA A 36 -2.74 15.20 29.52
C ALA A 36 -4.19 14.76 29.73
N ALA A 37 -4.46 13.44 29.73
CA ALA A 37 -5.81 12.92 29.90
C ALA A 37 -6.34 13.18 31.34
N PRO A 38 -7.63 13.49 31.51
CA PRO A 38 -8.26 13.65 32.82
C PRO A 38 -8.03 12.41 33.71
N PRO A 39 -8.08 12.57 35.05
CA PRO A 39 -8.05 11.42 35.95
C PRO A 39 -9.17 10.41 35.66
N GLY A 40 -8.87 9.11 35.78
CA GLY A 40 -9.83 8.03 35.55
C GLY A 40 -9.55 7.22 34.29
N PRO A 41 -10.47 6.33 33.89
CA PRO A 41 -10.28 5.45 32.75
C PRO A 41 -10.08 6.21 31.43
N ILE A 42 -9.13 5.76 30.60
CA ILE A 42 -8.85 6.27 29.26
C ILE A 42 -9.23 5.17 28.26
N ARG A 43 -10.25 5.41 27.46
CA ARG A 43 -10.67 4.48 26.41
C ARG A 43 -9.86 4.69 25.16
N LEU A 44 -9.26 3.65 24.63
CA LEU A 44 -8.38 3.68 23.49
C LEU A 44 -8.82 2.73 22.39
N VAL A 45 -8.67 3.16 21.15
CA VAL A 45 -8.70 2.28 19.97
C VAL A 45 -7.43 2.47 19.15
N SER A 46 -6.86 1.37 18.65
CA SER A 46 -5.73 1.39 17.73
C SER A 46 -6.10 0.64 16.46
N MET A 47 -5.92 1.31 15.31
CA MET A 47 -6.14 0.75 13.98
C MET A 47 -4.84 0.13 13.47
N CYS A 48 -4.91 -1.12 12.99
CA CYS A 48 -3.77 -1.86 12.46
C CYS A 48 -2.59 -1.86 13.44
N ALA A 49 -2.87 -2.37 14.64
CA ALA A 49 -1.97 -2.23 15.78
C ALA A 49 -0.64 -2.98 15.65
N GLY A 50 -0.52 -3.92 14.69
CA GLY A 50 0.64 -4.79 14.59
C GLY A 50 0.87 -5.56 15.89
N GLU A 51 2.12 -5.57 16.36
CA GLU A 51 2.50 -6.11 17.67
C GLU A 51 2.16 -5.18 18.84
N GLY A 52 1.54 -4.02 18.56
CA GLY A 52 1.20 -3.03 19.58
C GLY A 52 2.38 -2.23 20.13
N ARG A 53 3.56 -2.28 19.49
CA ARG A 53 4.81 -1.68 19.96
C ARG A 53 4.71 -0.18 20.30
N ASP A 54 3.85 0.54 19.62
CA ASP A 54 3.61 1.97 19.84
C ASP A 54 2.97 2.25 21.20
N LEU A 55 1.91 1.53 21.52
CA LEU A 55 1.18 1.67 22.78
C LEU A 55 1.81 0.86 23.91
N LEU A 56 2.04 -0.43 23.69
CA LEU A 56 2.49 -1.35 24.74
C LEU A 56 3.87 -0.94 25.27
N GLY A 57 4.79 -0.50 24.37
CA GLY A 57 6.08 0.01 24.79
C GLY A 57 6.02 1.27 25.66
N VAL A 58 4.96 2.09 25.52
CA VAL A 58 4.71 3.21 26.44
C VAL A 58 4.13 2.71 27.76
N LEU A 59 3.18 1.79 27.69
CA LEU A 59 2.47 1.31 28.89
C LEU A 59 3.34 0.50 29.84
N ASP A 60 4.46 -0.06 29.40
CA ASP A 60 5.34 -0.88 30.24
C ASP A 60 5.77 -0.14 31.51
N ASP A 61 6.11 1.13 31.41
CA ASP A 61 6.59 1.96 32.53
C ASP A 61 5.68 3.16 32.86
N HIS A 62 4.54 3.31 32.15
CA HIS A 62 3.71 4.51 32.30
C HIS A 62 2.80 4.42 33.54
N PRO A 63 2.72 5.50 34.38
CA PRO A 63 1.91 5.48 35.62
C PRO A 63 0.40 5.31 35.37
N ARG A 64 -0.09 5.68 34.18
CA ARG A 64 -1.49 5.52 33.77
C ARG A 64 -1.82 4.16 33.12
N ARG A 65 -0.86 3.18 33.14
CA ARG A 65 -1.05 1.85 32.54
C ARG A 65 -2.37 1.18 32.94
N THR A 66 -2.76 1.26 34.18
CA THR A 66 -3.98 0.63 34.72
C THR A 66 -5.27 1.38 34.39
N ASP A 67 -5.16 2.63 33.93
CA ASP A 67 -6.30 3.43 33.53
C ASP A 67 -6.69 3.15 32.07
N VAL A 68 -5.76 2.70 31.24
CA VAL A 68 -6.00 2.46 29.80
C VAL A 68 -6.83 1.21 29.60
N ARG A 69 -7.92 1.36 28.88
CA ARG A 69 -8.84 0.29 28.47
C ARG A 69 -9.19 0.50 27.00
N GLY A 70 -9.52 -0.60 26.31
CA GLY A 70 -9.96 -0.44 24.93
C GLY A 70 -9.54 -1.60 24.03
N ARG A 71 -9.32 -1.29 22.76
CA ARG A 71 -9.12 -2.32 21.74
C ARG A 71 -8.01 -1.96 20.76
N LEU A 72 -7.14 -2.94 20.54
CA LEU A 72 -6.19 -2.98 19.45
C LEU A 72 -6.77 -3.90 18.36
N VAL A 73 -6.88 -3.41 17.13
CA VAL A 73 -7.38 -4.19 15.99
C VAL A 73 -6.21 -4.48 15.05
N GLU A 74 -5.98 -5.76 14.79
CA GLU A 74 -4.92 -6.23 13.90
C GLU A 74 -5.43 -7.42 13.07
N LEU A 75 -5.13 -7.42 11.77
CA LEU A 75 -5.59 -8.45 10.85
C LEU A 75 -4.71 -9.70 10.87
N ASP A 76 -3.39 -9.53 10.99
CA ASP A 76 -2.44 -10.65 11.04
C ASP A 76 -2.57 -11.39 12.37
N PRO A 77 -2.89 -12.71 12.38
CA PRO A 77 -3.14 -13.46 13.61
C PRO A 77 -1.90 -13.63 14.47
N GLU A 78 -0.68 -13.62 13.91
CA GLU A 78 0.55 -13.78 14.69
C GLU A 78 0.97 -12.45 15.33
N LEU A 79 0.85 -11.33 14.58
CA LEU A 79 1.06 -10.00 15.15
C LEU A 79 0.04 -9.73 16.27
N ALA A 80 -1.24 -10.08 16.05
CA ALA A 80 -2.27 -9.99 17.08
C ALA A 80 -1.98 -10.88 18.29
N ALA A 81 -1.43 -12.09 18.09
CA ALA A 81 -1.02 -12.97 19.19
C ALA A 81 0.14 -12.37 19.99
N THR A 82 1.13 -11.79 19.32
CA THR A 82 2.24 -11.09 19.96
C THR A 82 1.74 -9.90 20.78
N ALA A 83 0.91 -9.04 20.20
CA ALA A 83 0.29 -7.92 20.91
C ALA A 83 -0.50 -8.38 22.14
N ARG A 84 -1.25 -9.47 22.01
CA ARG A 84 -2.07 -10.03 23.11
C ARG A 84 -1.21 -10.49 24.28
N SER A 85 -0.02 -11.05 24.00
CA SER A 85 0.88 -11.52 25.06
C SER A 85 1.44 -10.38 25.94
N GLY A 86 1.59 -9.16 25.37
CA GLY A 86 2.05 -7.97 26.09
C GLY A 86 0.95 -7.06 26.62
N ALA A 87 -0.30 -7.28 26.20
CA ALA A 87 -1.39 -6.37 26.54
C ALA A 87 -1.81 -6.50 28.02
N PRO A 88 -1.95 -5.38 28.77
CA PRO A 88 -2.54 -5.40 30.11
C PRO A 88 -4.02 -5.80 30.06
N ALA A 89 -4.56 -6.29 31.19
CA ALA A 89 -5.92 -6.83 31.29
C ALA A 89 -7.05 -5.89 30.83
N GLY A 90 -6.79 -4.58 30.73
CA GLY A 90 -7.75 -3.58 30.24
C GLY A 90 -7.83 -3.48 28.73
N LEU A 91 -6.90 -4.08 27.99
CA LEU A 91 -6.82 -3.99 26.53
C LEU A 91 -7.21 -5.31 25.88
N GLU A 92 -8.21 -5.26 25.02
CA GLU A 92 -8.58 -6.34 24.12
C GLU A 92 -7.75 -6.26 22.84
N VAL A 93 -7.18 -7.36 22.37
CA VAL A 93 -6.57 -7.46 21.04
C VAL A 93 -7.48 -8.29 20.15
N LEU A 94 -8.14 -7.62 19.22
CA LEU A 94 -9.07 -8.23 18.27
C LEU A 94 -8.34 -8.55 16.96
N CYS A 95 -8.30 -9.83 16.58
CA CYS A 95 -7.83 -10.23 15.26
C CYS A 95 -8.98 -10.05 14.26
N ALA A 96 -9.00 -8.89 13.56
CA ALA A 96 -10.06 -8.52 12.64
C ALA A 96 -9.61 -7.40 11.69
N ASP A 97 -10.43 -7.12 10.68
CA ASP A 97 -10.22 -6.03 9.75
C ASP A 97 -10.44 -4.66 10.41
N ALA A 98 -9.37 -3.88 10.54
CA ALA A 98 -9.42 -2.51 11.07
C ALA A 98 -10.08 -1.50 10.11
N GLY A 99 -10.26 -1.86 8.85
CA GLY A 99 -10.88 -1.03 7.82
C GLY A 99 -12.41 -0.95 7.89
N THR A 100 -13.03 -1.50 8.93
CA THR A 100 -14.48 -1.41 9.16
C THR A 100 -14.81 -0.89 10.56
N THR A 101 -15.83 -0.05 10.69
CA THR A 101 -16.30 0.44 11.99
C THR A 101 -16.83 -0.69 12.89
N ALA A 102 -17.28 -1.80 12.32
CA ALA A 102 -17.74 -2.96 13.08
C ALA A 102 -16.69 -3.48 14.07
N SER A 103 -15.41 -3.42 13.71
CA SER A 103 -14.30 -3.85 14.56
C SER A 103 -14.12 -3.02 15.85
N TYR A 104 -14.75 -1.85 15.92
CA TYR A 104 -14.68 -0.93 17.08
C TYR A 104 -15.95 -0.92 17.92
N ALA A 105 -16.99 -1.69 17.52
CA ALA A 105 -18.24 -1.78 18.26
C ALA A 105 -18.00 -2.26 19.70
N GLY A 106 -18.52 -1.51 20.68
CA GLY A 106 -18.32 -1.79 22.12
C GLY A 106 -17.00 -1.25 22.72
N ALA A 107 -16.03 -0.79 21.88
CA ALA A 107 -14.82 -0.14 22.35
C ALA A 107 -14.84 1.38 22.18
N VAL A 108 -15.85 1.91 21.51
CA VAL A 108 -16.06 3.37 21.28
C VAL A 108 -17.24 3.88 22.10
N PRO A 109 -17.31 5.20 22.35
CA PRO A 109 -16.40 6.26 21.92
C PRO A 109 -15.07 6.21 22.67
N ALA A 110 -13.97 6.49 21.95
CA ALA A 110 -12.61 6.47 22.49
C ALA A 110 -12.11 7.87 22.86
N ASP A 111 -11.34 7.96 23.95
CA ASP A 111 -10.66 9.17 24.40
C ASP A 111 -9.31 9.36 23.67
N LEU A 112 -8.73 8.27 23.17
CA LEU A 112 -7.51 8.24 22.36
C LEU A 112 -7.66 7.27 21.19
N ALA A 113 -7.43 7.75 19.96
CA ALA A 113 -7.43 6.93 18.75
C ALA A 113 -6.06 6.96 18.08
N LEU A 114 -5.51 5.77 17.82
CA LEU A 114 -4.22 5.61 17.12
C LEU A 114 -4.48 5.15 15.68
N VAL A 115 -3.98 5.95 14.74
CA VAL A 115 -4.06 5.71 13.28
C VAL A 115 -2.63 5.66 12.71
N CYS A 116 -1.78 4.86 13.38
CA CYS A 116 -0.37 4.78 13.08
C CYS A 116 -0.10 3.68 12.03
N GLY A 117 0.66 4.00 10.98
CA GLY A 117 0.94 3.06 9.89
C GLY A 117 -0.21 2.85 8.90
N VAL A 118 -1.33 3.55 9.02
CA VAL A 118 -2.51 3.41 8.15
C VAL A 118 -2.41 4.32 6.93
N PHE A 119 -2.27 5.63 7.11
CA PHE A 119 -2.36 6.62 6.03
C PHE A 119 -1.32 6.48 4.91
N GLY A 120 -0.22 5.77 5.14
CA GLY A 120 0.77 5.46 4.12
C GLY A 120 0.44 4.24 3.25
N ASN A 121 -0.58 3.47 3.63
CA ASN A 121 -0.92 2.18 3.04
C ASN A 121 -2.36 2.13 2.48
N ILE A 122 -3.04 3.25 2.38
CA ILE A 122 -4.39 3.40 1.85
C ILE A 122 -4.43 4.50 0.79
N THR A 123 -5.49 4.54 -0.04
CA THR A 123 -5.66 5.60 -1.03
C THR A 123 -5.89 6.96 -0.36
N ASP A 124 -5.61 8.05 -1.08
CA ASP A 124 -5.91 9.40 -0.58
C ASP A 124 -7.41 9.59 -0.31
N ALA A 125 -8.28 8.97 -1.12
CA ALA A 125 -9.74 8.98 -0.90
C ALA A 125 -10.11 8.27 0.41
N ASP A 126 -9.53 7.10 0.68
CA ASP A 126 -9.75 6.35 1.92
C ASP A 126 -9.18 7.09 3.13
N MET A 127 -8.05 7.76 2.96
CA MET A 127 -7.45 8.59 4.01
C MET A 127 -8.38 9.74 4.39
N MET A 128 -8.95 10.46 3.42
CA MET A 128 -9.93 11.52 3.68
C MET A 128 -11.20 10.97 4.32
N ARG A 129 -11.69 9.81 3.88
CA ARG A 129 -12.83 9.11 4.47
C ARG A 129 -12.56 8.66 5.90
N THR A 130 -11.35 8.16 6.18
CA THR A 130 -10.94 7.77 7.54
C THR A 130 -11.06 8.97 8.47
N ILE A 131 -10.50 10.13 8.09
CA ILE A 131 -10.56 11.35 8.90
C ILE A 131 -12.00 11.79 9.13
N ASP A 132 -12.85 11.79 8.09
CA ASP A 132 -14.28 12.10 8.20
C ASP A 132 -15.03 11.18 9.17
N LEU A 133 -14.65 9.91 9.27
CA LEU A 133 -15.29 8.95 10.16
C LEU A 133 -14.77 8.98 11.61
N LEU A 134 -13.56 9.51 11.86
CA LEU A 134 -12.99 9.58 13.21
C LEU A 134 -13.91 10.22 14.27
N PRO A 135 -14.65 11.31 13.99
CA PRO A 135 -15.61 11.85 14.98
C PRO A 135 -16.71 10.87 15.40
N THR A 136 -16.98 9.81 14.63
CA THR A 136 -17.94 8.76 15.03
C THR A 136 -17.34 7.75 16.00
N LEU A 137 -16.01 7.67 16.09
CA LEU A 137 -15.27 6.76 16.97
C LEU A 137 -14.77 7.45 18.23
N CYS A 138 -14.73 8.79 18.23
CA CYS A 138 -14.12 9.63 19.27
C CYS A 138 -15.13 10.07 20.33
N ALA A 139 -14.68 10.14 21.58
CA ALA A 139 -15.35 10.85 22.65
C ALA A 139 -15.17 12.39 22.50
N PRO A 140 -15.95 13.22 23.20
CA PRO A 140 -15.67 14.67 23.26
C PRO A 140 -14.24 14.91 23.75
N GLN A 141 -13.50 15.82 23.10
CA GLN A 141 -12.11 16.15 23.40
C GLN A 141 -11.11 14.99 23.19
N ALA A 142 -11.50 13.95 22.46
CA ALA A 142 -10.62 12.83 22.14
C ALA A 142 -9.37 13.30 21.38
N THR A 143 -8.25 12.65 21.68
CA THR A 143 -6.99 12.86 20.95
C THR A 143 -6.84 11.79 19.87
N VAL A 144 -6.44 12.21 18.68
CA VAL A 144 -6.08 11.31 17.55
C VAL A 144 -4.61 11.48 17.25
N ILE A 145 -3.88 10.36 17.18
CA ILE A 145 -2.46 10.32 16.78
C ILE A 145 -2.37 9.53 15.49
N TRP A 146 -1.75 10.12 14.46
CA TRP A 146 -1.60 9.50 13.17
C TRP A 146 -0.20 9.66 12.62
N THR A 147 0.18 8.78 11.67
CA THR A 147 1.46 8.85 10.97
C THR A 147 1.28 8.77 9.47
N ARG A 148 2.12 9.51 8.72
CA ARG A 148 2.26 9.38 7.26
C ARG A 148 3.69 9.68 6.84
N HIS A 149 4.13 9.07 5.71
CA HIS A 149 5.35 9.50 5.06
C HIS A 149 5.19 10.88 4.43
N ARG A 150 6.32 11.60 4.31
CA ARG A 150 6.41 12.94 3.72
C ARG A 150 7.14 12.93 2.38
N ARG A 151 7.13 11.81 1.69
CA ARG A 151 7.71 11.70 0.34
C ARG A 151 6.85 12.47 -0.66
N PRO A 152 7.46 13.06 -1.69
CA PRO A 152 6.69 13.69 -2.77
C PRO A 152 5.74 12.72 -3.48
N PRO A 153 4.50 13.14 -3.78
CA PRO A 153 3.86 14.34 -3.27
C PRO A 153 3.52 14.23 -1.77
N ASP A 154 4.01 15.20 -0.95
CA ASP A 154 3.73 15.22 0.49
C ASP A 154 2.26 15.55 0.74
N ALA A 155 1.47 14.55 1.12
CA ALA A 155 0.05 14.72 1.43
C ALA A 155 -0.22 15.20 2.87
N THR A 156 0.82 15.32 3.74
CA THR A 156 0.59 15.73 5.14
C THR A 156 -0.07 17.10 5.29
N PRO A 157 0.17 18.13 4.41
CA PRO A 157 -0.59 19.38 4.48
C PRO A 157 -2.09 19.19 4.22
N SER A 158 -2.47 18.29 3.30
CA SER A 158 -3.89 18.00 3.01
C SER A 158 -4.55 17.23 4.14
N VAL A 159 -3.84 16.29 4.76
CA VAL A 159 -4.29 15.56 5.96
C VAL A 159 -4.58 16.53 7.09
N ARG A 160 -3.65 17.42 7.42
CA ARG A 160 -3.79 18.40 8.50
C ARG A 160 -4.98 19.35 8.26
N ARG A 161 -5.15 19.80 7.01
CA ARG A 161 -6.32 20.59 6.62
C ARG A 161 -7.62 19.82 6.80
N ARG A 162 -7.67 18.56 6.36
CA ARG A 162 -8.84 17.71 6.49
C ARG A 162 -9.24 17.51 7.96
N PHE A 163 -8.28 17.29 8.86
CA PHE A 163 -8.55 17.25 10.30
C PHE A 163 -9.22 18.54 10.80
N ALA A 164 -8.70 19.71 10.38
CA ALA A 164 -9.30 20.99 10.75
C ALA A 164 -10.74 21.14 10.23
N ASP A 165 -10.98 20.74 8.97
CA ASP A 165 -12.31 20.79 8.35
C ASP A 165 -13.31 19.85 9.05
N ASP A 166 -12.86 18.72 9.59
CA ASP A 166 -13.67 17.74 10.32
C ASP A 166 -13.77 18.02 11.85
N GLY A 167 -13.35 19.20 12.27
CA GLY A 167 -13.55 19.71 13.62
C GLY A 167 -12.52 19.25 14.65
N PHE A 168 -11.28 19.06 14.21
CA PHE A 168 -10.15 18.80 15.08
C PHE A 168 -9.19 20.00 15.10
N ASP A 169 -8.70 20.34 16.28
CA ASP A 169 -7.58 21.26 16.46
C ASP A 169 -6.26 20.49 16.47
N GLU A 170 -5.27 21.00 15.75
CA GLU A 170 -3.93 20.44 15.79
C GLU A 170 -3.22 20.80 17.10
N ILE A 171 -2.85 19.80 17.89
CA ILE A 171 -2.02 19.97 19.10
C ILE A 171 -0.55 20.12 18.70
N THR A 172 -0.07 19.21 17.84
CA THR A 172 1.31 19.25 17.33
C THR A 172 1.44 18.45 16.04
N PHE A 173 2.45 18.79 15.26
CA PHE A 173 2.89 18.01 14.11
C PHE A 173 4.41 17.87 14.17
N LEU A 174 4.88 16.64 14.38
CA LEU A 174 6.29 16.31 14.45
C LEU A 174 6.78 15.87 13.06
N ALA A 175 7.81 16.53 12.57
CA ALA A 175 8.50 16.19 11.33
C ALA A 175 10.00 16.37 11.55
N PRO A 176 10.67 15.45 12.27
CA PRO A 176 12.08 15.63 12.64
C PRO A 176 12.96 15.80 11.41
N GLU A 177 13.96 16.66 11.53
CA GLU A 177 14.91 16.94 10.46
C GLU A 177 15.60 15.66 9.97
N GLY A 178 15.80 15.54 8.65
CA GLY A 178 16.40 14.36 8.04
C GLY A 178 15.52 13.12 8.07
N THR A 179 14.20 13.26 8.40
CA THR A 179 13.25 12.14 8.32
C THR A 179 12.19 12.38 7.25
N MET A 180 11.68 11.28 6.70
CA MET A 180 10.62 11.31 5.67
C MET A 180 9.27 10.86 6.23
N PHE A 181 9.00 11.07 7.51
CA PHE A 181 7.70 10.83 8.14
C PHE A 181 7.20 12.05 8.91
N GLY A 182 5.88 12.10 9.10
CA GLY A 182 5.22 13.04 10.00
C GLY A 182 4.36 12.28 11.01
N VAL A 183 4.28 12.81 12.23
CA VAL A 183 3.36 12.37 13.28
C VAL A 183 2.47 13.56 13.65
N GLY A 184 1.17 13.43 13.40
CA GLY A 184 0.19 14.44 13.76
C GLY A 184 -0.58 14.06 15.02
N VAL A 185 -0.83 15.02 15.87
CA VAL A 185 -1.66 14.91 17.07
C VAL A 185 -2.76 15.95 17.00
N HIS A 186 -4.01 15.51 17.00
CA HIS A 186 -5.17 16.37 16.87
C HIS A 186 -6.18 16.09 17.98
N ARG A 187 -6.93 17.09 18.39
CA ARG A 187 -8.00 17.00 19.39
C ARG A 187 -9.34 17.32 18.77
N LEU A 188 -10.31 16.44 18.97
CA LEU A 188 -11.68 16.69 18.52
C LEU A 188 -12.30 17.81 19.38
N VAL A 189 -12.59 18.95 18.75
CA VAL A 189 -13.23 20.12 19.41
C VAL A 189 -14.68 20.28 19.00
N SER A 190 -15.08 19.74 17.87
CA SER A 190 -16.48 19.66 17.47
C SER A 190 -17.22 18.54 18.22
N PRO A 191 -18.56 18.61 18.33
CA PRO A 191 -19.33 17.50 18.89
C PRO A 191 -19.09 16.19 18.14
N PRO A 192 -18.89 15.06 18.85
CA PRO A 192 -18.81 13.76 18.22
C PRO A 192 -20.05 13.42 17.40
N ARG A 193 -19.88 12.63 16.36
CA ARG A 193 -20.99 12.13 15.54
C ARG A 193 -21.47 10.77 16.05
N PRO A 194 -22.74 10.38 15.83
CA PRO A 194 -23.23 9.06 16.22
C PRO A 194 -22.43 7.92 15.57
N PHE A 195 -22.09 6.92 16.37
CA PHE A 195 -21.42 5.72 15.87
C PHE A 195 -22.27 4.99 14.84
N ARG A 196 -21.63 4.54 13.75
CA ARG A 196 -22.24 3.75 12.69
C ARG A 196 -21.49 2.43 12.58
N GLY A 197 -22.12 1.34 12.97
CA GLY A 197 -21.51 0.03 13.20
C GLY A 197 -21.20 -0.80 11.97
N ASP A 198 -21.50 -0.33 10.77
CA ASP A 198 -21.28 -1.08 9.53
C ASP A 198 -20.90 -0.13 8.39
N VAL A 199 -19.73 0.48 8.51
CA VAL A 199 -19.20 1.41 7.51
C VAL A 199 -17.76 1.01 7.17
N ARG A 200 -17.47 0.91 5.88
CA ARG A 200 -16.11 0.75 5.38
C ARG A 200 -15.33 2.06 5.59
N ILE A 201 -14.21 1.98 6.32
CA ILE A 201 -13.34 3.12 6.62
C ILE A 201 -12.28 3.25 5.52
N PHE A 202 -11.51 2.17 5.28
CA PHE A 202 -10.45 2.11 4.27
C PHE A 202 -10.19 0.68 3.82
N ASP A 203 -9.51 0.59 2.68
CA ASP A 203 -8.85 -0.64 2.21
C ASP A 203 -7.35 -0.39 2.08
N PHE A 204 -6.52 -1.34 2.54
CA PHE A 204 -5.08 -1.26 2.30
C PHE A 204 -4.76 -1.41 0.82
N VAL A 205 -3.97 -0.49 0.27
CA VAL A 205 -3.61 -0.51 -1.15
C VAL A 205 -2.76 -1.73 -1.51
N GLY A 206 -1.98 -2.26 -0.55
CA GLY A 206 -1.25 -3.51 -0.70
C GLY A 206 -2.09 -4.78 -0.48
N PHE A 207 -3.33 -4.64 0.05
CA PHE A 207 -4.30 -5.71 0.25
C PHE A 207 -5.40 -5.75 -0.82
N ARG A 208 -5.44 -4.78 -1.74
CA ARG A 208 -6.28 -4.95 -2.92
C ARG A 208 -5.69 -6.07 -3.75
N ASN A 209 -6.19 -7.22 -3.41
CA ASN A 209 -6.56 -8.30 -4.29
C ASN A 209 -5.42 -9.03 -5.01
N LEU A 210 -4.70 -9.85 -4.25
CA LEU A 210 -4.22 -11.11 -4.80
C LEU A 210 -5.41 -12.04 -5.18
N ASP A 211 -6.64 -11.71 -4.72
CA ASP A 211 -7.89 -12.37 -5.10
C ASP A 211 -8.63 -11.65 -6.25
N ASP A 212 -8.12 -10.52 -6.77
CA ASP A 212 -8.71 -9.90 -7.95
C ASP A 212 -8.43 -10.76 -9.17
N VAL A 213 -9.51 -11.22 -9.75
CA VAL A 213 -9.52 -11.84 -11.06
C VAL A 213 -9.81 -10.74 -12.07
N CYS A 214 -8.96 -10.58 -13.07
CA CYS A 214 -9.23 -9.66 -14.17
C CYS A 214 -10.53 -10.10 -14.87
N SER A 215 -11.55 -9.25 -14.88
CA SER A 215 -12.85 -9.56 -15.46
C SER A 215 -12.80 -9.79 -16.98
N GLN A 216 -11.76 -9.35 -17.66
CA GLN A 216 -11.58 -9.48 -19.10
C GLN A 216 -10.81 -10.75 -19.48
N CYS A 217 -9.70 -11.06 -18.83
CA CYS A 217 -8.84 -12.19 -19.20
C CYS A 217 -8.88 -13.35 -18.20
N GLY A 218 -9.54 -13.19 -17.05
CA GLY A 218 -9.63 -14.22 -16.01
C GLY A 218 -8.32 -14.43 -15.20
N PHE A 219 -7.29 -13.59 -15.40
CA PHE A 219 -6.06 -13.69 -14.64
C PHE A 219 -6.31 -13.44 -13.15
N SER A 220 -5.83 -14.34 -12.30
CA SER A 220 -5.85 -14.15 -10.84
C SER A 220 -4.51 -13.58 -10.38
N TYR A 221 -4.56 -12.49 -9.59
CA TYR A 221 -3.37 -11.91 -8.99
C TYR A 221 -2.81 -12.73 -7.81
N SER A 222 -3.47 -13.84 -7.45
CA SER A 222 -3.02 -14.82 -6.42
C SER A 222 -1.92 -15.75 -6.95
N VAL A 223 -0.91 -15.20 -7.62
CA VAL A 223 0.23 -15.96 -8.18
C VAL A 223 1.32 -16.08 -7.13
N GLY A 224 1.80 -17.31 -6.90
CA GLY A 224 2.96 -17.53 -6.03
C GLY A 224 4.26 -17.02 -6.67
N ARG A 225 5.16 -16.48 -5.85
CA ARG A 225 6.46 -15.93 -6.31
C ARG A 225 7.23 -16.90 -7.22
N ALA A 226 7.23 -18.20 -6.89
CA ALA A 226 7.91 -19.23 -7.67
C ALA A 226 7.29 -19.49 -9.06
N GLU A 227 6.07 -19.01 -9.30
CA GLU A 227 5.36 -19.19 -10.58
C GLU A 227 5.57 -18.01 -11.53
N ILE A 228 5.96 -16.84 -11.02
CA ILE A 228 6.02 -15.58 -11.78
C ILE A 228 6.98 -15.70 -12.96
N THR A 229 8.24 -16.04 -12.71
CA THR A 229 9.27 -16.05 -13.75
C THR A 229 9.08 -17.17 -14.77
N PRO A 230 8.65 -18.41 -14.39
CA PRO A 230 8.20 -19.39 -15.37
C PRO A 230 7.05 -18.91 -16.24
N TRP A 231 6.06 -18.23 -15.68
CA TRP A 231 4.93 -17.70 -16.45
C TRP A 231 5.35 -16.57 -17.39
N LEU A 232 6.15 -15.60 -16.92
CA LEU A 232 6.69 -14.55 -17.78
C LEU A 232 7.35 -15.11 -19.05
N ARG A 233 8.21 -16.13 -18.89
CA ARG A 233 8.87 -16.79 -20.01
C ARG A 233 7.88 -17.52 -20.92
N SER A 234 7.01 -18.35 -20.33
CA SER A 234 6.05 -19.14 -21.12
C SER A 234 5.02 -18.27 -21.84
N ASP A 235 4.51 -17.21 -21.19
CA ASP A 235 3.52 -16.32 -21.79
C ASP A 235 4.13 -15.42 -22.87
N ALA A 236 5.40 -15.01 -22.74
CA ALA A 236 6.11 -14.29 -23.79
C ALA A 236 6.24 -15.18 -25.06
N HIS A 237 6.61 -16.45 -24.91
CA HIS A 237 6.64 -17.39 -26.03
C HIS A 237 5.26 -17.64 -26.64
N ALA A 238 4.24 -17.84 -25.80
CA ALA A 238 2.88 -18.03 -26.27
C ALA A 238 2.30 -16.78 -26.98
N PHE A 239 2.69 -15.57 -26.54
CA PHE A 239 2.35 -14.33 -27.21
C PHE A 239 2.95 -14.28 -28.61
N VAL A 240 4.24 -14.57 -28.74
CA VAL A 240 4.97 -14.59 -30.01
C VAL A 240 4.44 -15.65 -30.96
N GLU A 241 4.14 -16.87 -30.46
CA GLU A 241 3.50 -17.93 -31.25
C GLU A 241 2.15 -17.45 -31.83
N LYS A 242 1.35 -16.78 -31.02
CA LYS A 242 0.06 -16.25 -31.47
C LYS A 242 0.23 -15.12 -32.49
N LEU A 243 1.18 -14.20 -32.27
CA LEU A 243 1.52 -13.15 -33.22
C LEU A 243 1.99 -13.72 -34.57
N GLY A 244 2.74 -14.82 -34.57
CA GLY A 244 3.22 -15.50 -35.77
C GLY A 244 2.13 -16.11 -36.66
N ARG A 245 0.86 -16.05 -36.25
CA ARG A 245 -0.28 -16.48 -37.10
C ARG A 245 -0.71 -15.40 -38.11
N TYR A 246 -0.22 -14.16 -37.92
CA TYR A 246 -0.48 -13.04 -38.82
C TYR A 246 0.62 -12.97 -39.89
N ASP A 247 0.23 -12.60 -41.10
CA ASP A 247 1.19 -12.20 -42.13
C ASP A 247 1.59 -10.72 -41.96
N ASP A 248 2.57 -10.27 -42.76
CA ASP A 248 3.12 -8.90 -42.66
C ASP A 248 2.06 -7.80 -42.94
N ALA A 249 1.01 -8.11 -43.68
CA ALA A 249 -0.07 -7.17 -43.94
C ALA A 249 -1.09 -7.12 -42.80
N SER A 250 -1.56 -8.29 -42.35
CA SER A 250 -2.60 -8.41 -41.33
C SER A 250 -2.12 -8.05 -39.93
N VAL A 251 -0.84 -8.23 -39.61
CA VAL A 251 -0.25 -7.89 -38.31
C VAL A 251 -0.34 -6.38 -38.01
N ARG A 252 -0.49 -5.54 -39.05
CA ARG A 252 -0.54 -4.07 -38.96
C ARG A 252 -1.97 -3.52 -39.02
N VAL A 253 -2.98 -4.37 -39.20
CA VAL A 253 -4.37 -3.92 -39.37
C VAL A 253 -5.03 -3.80 -37.98
N ARG A 254 -5.52 -2.62 -37.66
CA ARG A 254 -6.36 -2.40 -36.50
C ARG A 254 -7.76 -2.95 -36.74
N PRO A 255 -8.31 -3.81 -35.87
CA PRO A 255 -9.67 -4.34 -36.02
C PRO A 255 -10.76 -3.25 -35.96
N ALA A 256 -10.50 -2.20 -35.16
CA ALA A 256 -11.32 -1.00 -35.05
C ALA A 256 -10.41 0.23 -34.79
N PRO A 257 -10.88 1.47 -35.01
CA PRO A 257 -10.05 2.67 -34.85
C PRO A 257 -9.43 2.85 -33.46
N ASP A 258 -10.11 2.36 -32.42
CA ASP A 258 -9.74 2.41 -31.01
C ASP A 258 -9.12 1.09 -30.47
N VAL A 259 -8.94 0.10 -31.34
CA VAL A 259 -8.30 -1.19 -31.01
C VAL A 259 -6.98 -1.30 -31.75
N TRP A 260 -5.93 -1.53 -31.01
CA TRP A 260 -4.57 -1.65 -31.57
C TRP A 260 -4.42 -2.86 -32.52
N SER A 261 -3.50 -2.73 -33.47
CA SER A 261 -3.11 -3.86 -34.31
C SER A 261 -2.29 -4.88 -33.49
N PRO A 262 -2.19 -6.14 -33.96
CA PRO A 262 -1.34 -7.13 -33.32
C PRO A 262 0.11 -6.68 -33.14
N LEU A 263 0.69 -5.95 -34.07
CA LEU A 263 2.03 -5.39 -33.97
C LEU A 263 2.12 -4.30 -32.90
N GLU A 264 1.12 -3.41 -32.80
CA GLU A 264 1.06 -2.38 -31.77
C GLU A 264 0.99 -3.00 -30.37
N TYR A 265 0.20 -4.05 -30.18
CA TYR A 265 0.20 -4.82 -28.91
C TYR A 265 1.54 -5.45 -28.62
N ALA A 266 2.23 -6.01 -29.62
CA ALA A 266 3.56 -6.62 -29.41
C ALA A 266 4.61 -5.56 -29.01
N CYS A 267 4.61 -4.40 -29.64
CA CYS A 267 5.47 -3.28 -29.27
C CYS A 267 5.16 -2.80 -27.85
N HIS A 268 3.87 -2.69 -27.51
CA HIS A 268 3.45 -2.28 -26.16
C HIS A 268 3.93 -3.27 -25.09
N VAL A 269 3.71 -4.57 -25.27
CA VAL A 269 4.14 -5.61 -24.31
C VAL A 269 5.66 -5.63 -24.15
N ARG A 270 6.41 -5.51 -25.25
CA ARG A 270 7.88 -5.35 -25.21
C ARG A 270 8.28 -4.17 -24.33
N ASP A 271 7.65 -3.03 -24.52
CA ASP A 271 8.01 -1.80 -23.82
C ASP A 271 7.51 -1.80 -22.36
N VAL A 272 6.39 -2.49 -22.05
CA VAL A 272 6.00 -2.80 -20.67
C VAL A 272 7.12 -3.56 -19.98
N LEU A 273 7.63 -4.64 -20.56
CA LEU A 273 8.72 -5.45 -19.99
C LEU A 273 9.98 -4.61 -19.69
N ARG A 274 10.35 -3.73 -20.63
CA ARG A 274 11.49 -2.81 -20.46
C ARG A 274 11.28 -1.82 -19.32
N VAL A 275 10.13 -1.16 -19.31
CA VAL A 275 9.79 -0.16 -18.28
C VAL A 275 9.69 -0.80 -16.90
N GLN A 276 9.12 -2.00 -16.80
CA GLN A 276 9.02 -2.69 -15.51
C GLN A 276 10.38 -3.20 -15.02
N THR A 277 11.27 -3.58 -15.92
CA THR A 277 12.68 -3.89 -15.59
C THR A 277 13.37 -2.67 -14.98
N GLU A 278 13.24 -1.51 -15.61
CA GLU A 278 13.82 -0.25 -15.11
C GLU A 278 13.25 0.14 -13.74
N ARG A 279 11.93 0.00 -13.56
CA ARG A 279 11.25 0.27 -12.28
C ARG A 279 11.72 -0.66 -11.17
N ALA A 280 11.83 -1.97 -11.46
CA ALA A 280 12.35 -2.94 -10.50
C ALA A 280 13.78 -2.63 -10.10
N LEU A 281 14.66 -2.29 -11.07
CA LEU A 281 16.04 -1.88 -10.80
C LEU A 281 16.12 -0.57 -9.99
N LEU A 282 15.25 0.39 -10.29
CA LEU A 282 15.20 1.66 -9.57
C LEU A 282 14.78 1.45 -8.11
N ALA A 283 13.77 0.59 -7.88
CA ALA A 283 13.35 0.20 -6.54
C ALA A 283 14.45 -0.51 -5.73
N GLN A 284 15.38 -1.25 -6.39
CA GLN A 284 16.53 -1.83 -5.70
C GLN A 284 17.56 -0.77 -5.24
N ARG A 285 17.64 0.37 -5.93
CA ARG A 285 18.67 1.40 -5.69
C ARG A 285 18.17 2.54 -4.83
N GLU A 286 16.90 2.89 -4.94
CA GLU A 286 16.29 4.04 -4.29
C GLU A 286 15.18 3.60 -3.33
N LEU A 287 14.91 4.41 -2.32
CA LEU A 287 13.83 4.15 -1.38
C LEU A 287 12.53 4.76 -1.92
N ASP A 288 11.58 3.90 -2.29
CA ASP A 288 10.25 4.25 -2.83
C ASP A 288 10.29 5.33 -3.94
N PRO A 289 11.04 5.10 -5.02
CA PRO A 289 11.09 6.04 -6.12
C PRO A 289 9.71 6.25 -6.74
N ALA A 290 9.43 7.47 -7.20
CA ALA A 290 8.25 7.76 -8.02
C ALA A 290 8.53 7.29 -9.45
N PHE A 291 7.78 6.29 -9.92
CA PHE A 291 7.93 5.80 -11.28
C PHE A 291 7.30 6.76 -12.29
N VAL A 292 8.04 7.05 -13.35
CA VAL A 292 7.52 7.85 -14.46
C VAL A 292 6.40 7.06 -15.16
N PRO A 293 5.26 7.69 -15.50
CA PRO A 293 4.24 7.07 -16.33
C PRO A 293 4.83 6.57 -17.65
N MET A 294 4.35 5.43 -18.12
CA MET A 294 4.87 4.82 -19.35
C MET A 294 4.54 5.63 -20.61
N GLY A 295 3.43 6.38 -20.60
CA GLY A 295 2.95 7.08 -21.78
C GLY A 295 2.49 6.10 -22.86
N ARG A 296 1.55 5.21 -22.50
CA ARG A 296 1.13 4.07 -23.34
C ARG A 296 0.63 4.51 -24.72
N ASP A 297 -0.27 5.46 -24.76
CA ASP A 297 -0.92 5.89 -25.99
C ASP A 297 -0.03 6.86 -26.81
N GLU A 298 0.77 7.65 -26.14
CA GLU A 298 1.79 8.53 -26.74
C GLU A 298 2.85 7.71 -27.47
N ARG A 299 3.36 6.63 -26.85
CA ARG A 299 4.38 5.77 -27.47
C ARG A 299 3.93 5.11 -28.75
N VAL A 300 2.66 4.73 -28.89
CA VAL A 300 2.13 4.15 -30.13
C VAL A 300 2.37 5.08 -31.31
N ILE A 301 2.24 6.41 -31.08
CA ILE A 301 2.39 7.45 -32.08
C ILE A 301 3.88 7.84 -32.23
N ASP A 302 4.54 8.18 -31.14
CA ASP A 302 5.89 8.73 -31.13
C ASP A 302 6.93 7.70 -31.59
N ASP A 303 6.80 6.45 -31.16
CA ASP A 303 7.69 5.34 -31.51
C ASP A 303 7.21 4.58 -32.76
N ARG A 304 6.12 5.04 -33.40
CA ARG A 304 5.57 4.49 -34.67
C ARG A 304 5.42 2.97 -34.60
N TYR A 305 4.73 2.45 -33.63
CA TYR A 305 4.66 1.00 -33.38
C TYR A 305 4.26 0.21 -34.62
N ASN A 306 3.29 0.69 -35.38
CA ASN A 306 2.77 -0.02 -36.55
C ASN A 306 3.70 0.03 -37.79
N GLU A 307 4.79 0.80 -37.74
CA GLU A 307 5.83 0.87 -38.78
C GLU A 307 7.06 0.03 -38.44
N GLN A 308 7.13 -0.56 -37.26
CA GLN A 308 8.29 -1.35 -36.82
C GLN A 308 8.35 -2.71 -37.54
N ASP A 309 9.53 -3.32 -37.55
CA ASP A 309 9.75 -4.65 -38.09
C ASP A 309 9.19 -5.72 -37.13
N PRO A 310 8.18 -6.51 -37.53
CA PRO A 310 7.57 -7.53 -36.67
C PRO A 310 8.55 -8.59 -36.16
N VAL A 311 9.52 -8.99 -36.99
CA VAL A 311 10.52 -9.99 -36.59
C VAL A 311 11.39 -9.45 -35.47
N ARG A 312 11.91 -8.23 -35.66
CA ARG A 312 12.71 -7.57 -34.66
C ARG A 312 11.92 -7.30 -33.35
N VAL A 313 10.68 -6.85 -33.44
CA VAL A 313 9.81 -6.64 -32.25
C VAL A 313 9.64 -7.95 -31.48
N THR A 314 9.44 -9.06 -32.17
CA THR A 314 9.33 -10.40 -31.58
C THR A 314 10.60 -10.80 -30.81
N GLU A 315 11.77 -10.65 -31.44
CA GLU A 315 13.06 -10.94 -30.80
C GLU A 315 13.30 -10.05 -29.57
N GLU A 316 13.01 -8.76 -29.68
CA GLU A 316 13.14 -7.80 -28.59
C GLU A 316 12.17 -8.09 -27.45
N LEU A 317 10.93 -8.55 -27.71
CA LEU A 317 9.96 -8.94 -26.71
C LEU A 317 10.46 -10.13 -25.90
N LEU A 318 10.89 -11.20 -26.55
CA LEU A 318 11.44 -12.38 -25.88
C LEU A 318 12.69 -12.04 -25.05
N SER A 319 13.59 -11.24 -25.62
CA SER A 319 14.78 -10.78 -24.90
C SER A 319 14.42 -9.93 -23.67
N SER A 320 13.44 -9.04 -23.79
CA SER A 320 12.99 -8.19 -22.68
C SER A 320 12.33 -9.04 -21.57
N ALA A 321 11.56 -10.07 -21.95
CA ALA A 321 10.96 -10.99 -20.98
C ALA A 321 12.03 -11.78 -20.22
N GLU A 322 13.07 -12.27 -20.91
CA GLU A 322 14.17 -12.99 -20.27
C GLU A 322 15.00 -12.07 -19.35
N VAL A 323 15.27 -10.83 -19.77
CA VAL A 323 15.98 -9.83 -18.93
C VAL A 323 15.20 -9.56 -17.65
N PHE A 324 13.88 -9.35 -17.75
CA PHE A 324 13.03 -9.10 -16.58
C PHE A 324 12.95 -10.33 -15.68
N ALA A 325 12.71 -11.53 -16.25
CA ALA A 325 12.66 -12.76 -15.48
C ALA A 325 14.00 -13.06 -14.78
N SER A 326 15.13 -12.87 -15.45
CA SER A 326 16.47 -13.06 -14.87
C SER A 326 16.78 -12.07 -13.75
N LEU A 327 16.33 -10.82 -13.88
CA LEU A 327 16.40 -9.84 -12.78
C LEU A 327 15.65 -10.36 -11.55
N LEU A 328 14.40 -10.81 -11.73
CA LEU A 328 13.56 -11.29 -10.64
C LEU A 328 14.12 -12.56 -9.99
N ASP A 329 14.67 -13.49 -10.77
CA ASP A 329 15.33 -14.70 -10.27
C ASP A 329 16.55 -14.40 -9.39
N GLY A 330 17.20 -13.26 -9.62
CA GLY A 330 18.35 -12.78 -8.84
C GLY A 330 18.00 -12.05 -7.53
N LEU A 331 16.71 -11.78 -7.28
CA LEU A 331 16.30 -11.05 -6.08
C LEU A 331 16.24 -11.96 -4.85
N ASP A 332 16.77 -11.49 -3.74
CA ASP A 332 16.50 -12.06 -2.42
C ASP A 332 15.10 -11.63 -1.89
N ALA A 333 14.71 -12.15 -0.73
CA ALA A 333 13.42 -11.82 -0.12
C ALA A 333 13.23 -10.30 0.08
N ALA A 334 14.29 -9.58 0.46
CA ALA A 334 14.23 -8.13 0.66
C ALA A 334 14.09 -7.38 -0.66
N GLY A 335 14.71 -7.87 -1.73
CA GLY A 335 14.59 -7.29 -3.08
C GLY A 335 13.17 -7.36 -3.63
N TRP A 336 12.46 -8.45 -3.38
CA TRP A 336 11.05 -8.61 -3.77
C TRP A 336 10.13 -7.63 -3.02
N GLU A 337 10.45 -7.30 -1.76
CA GLU A 337 9.68 -6.37 -0.92
C GLU A 337 10.02 -4.89 -1.15
N ARG A 338 11.05 -4.59 -1.94
CA ARG A 338 11.35 -3.21 -2.32
C ARG A 338 10.15 -2.57 -3.00
N THR A 339 9.94 -1.28 -2.72
CA THR A 339 8.74 -0.55 -3.13
C THR A 339 9.08 0.65 -4.01
N GLY A 340 8.08 1.08 -4.80
CA GLY A 340 8.09 2.34 -5.54
C GLY A 340 6.67 2.86 -5.73
N ILE A 341 6.54 4.15 -6.02
CA ILE A 341 5.24 4.79 -6.27
C ILE A 341 4.86 4.55 -7.74
N TYR A 342 3.89 3.67 -7.93
CA TYR A 342 3.31 3.35 -9.24
C TYR A 342 2.15 4.31 -9.55
N ASN A 343 2.21 4.98 -10.68
CA ASN A 343 1.34 6.14 -10.98
C ASN A 343 0.10 5.79 -11.85
N TYR A 344 -0.37 4.54 -11.86
CA TYR A 344 -1.54 4.14 -12.65
C TYR A 344 -2.40 3.10 -11.91
N PRO A 345 -3.75 3.17 -11.94
CA PRO A 345 -4.56 4.34 -12.39
C PRO A 345 -4.41 5.57 -11.49
N GLU A 346 -4.00 5.36 -10.25
CA GLU A 346 -3.69 6.40 -9.25
C GLU A 346 -2.35 6.10 -8.58
N PRO A 347 -1.62 7.11 -8.10
CA PRO A 347 -0.36 6.91 -7.41
C PRO A 347 -0.51 6.00 -6.18
N ALA A 348 0.19 4.87 -6.18
CA ALA A 348 0.15 3.91 -5.09
C ALA A 348 1.53 3.29 -4.85
N LEU A 349 1.86 3.04 -3.58
CA LEU A 349 3.06 2.29 -3.23
C LEU A 349 2.88 0.83 -3.64
N ARG A 350 3.78 0.30 -4.46
CA ARG A 350 3.75 -1.08 -4.98
C ARG A 350 5.08 -1.76 -4.75
N THR A 351 5.04 -3.04 -4.37
CA THR A 351 6.24 -3.87 -4.25
C THR A 351 6.74 -4.30 -5.63
N VAL A 352 7.99 -4.71 -5.70
CA VAL A 352 8.55 -5.36 -6.90
C VAL A 352 7.78 -6.66 -7.21
N GLU A 353 7.33 -7.39 -6.21
CA GLU A 353 6.44 -8.56 -6.39
C GLU A 353 5.14 -8.17 -7.10
N TRP A 354 4.49 -7.11 -6.67
CA TRP A 354 3.28 -6.63 -7.35
C TRP A 354 3.57 -6.23 -8.80
N ILE A 355 4.69 -5.52 -9.04
CA ILE A 355 5.12 -5.15 -10.41
C ILE A 355 5.29 -6.40 -11.27
N ALA A 356 5.91 -7.45 -10.74
CA ALA A 356 6.15 -8.69 -11.45
C ALA A 356 4.83 -9.43 -11.79
N ILE A 357 3.91 -9.52 -10.84
CA ILE A 357 2.58 -10.12 -11.04
C ILE A 357 1.78 -9.30 -12.07
N HIS A 358 1.80 -7.98 -11.94
CA HIS A 358 1.12 -7.08 -12.88
C HIS A 358 1.68 -7.21 -14.29
N THR A 359 3.00 -7.34 -14.44
CA THR A 359 3.64 -7.57 -15.75
C THR A 359 3.22 -8.90 -16.37
N THR A 360 3.11 -9.95 -15.56
CA THR A 360 2.59 -11.25 -16.02
C THR A 360 1.15 -11.13 -16.49
N HIS A 361 0.32 -10.37 -15.76
CA HIS A 361 -1.04 -10.04 -16.18
C HIS A 361 -1.06 -9.32 -17.53
N GLU A 362 -0.21 -8.29 -17.74
CA GLU A 362 -0.14 -7.54 -19.01
C GLU A 362 0.16 -8.45 -20.21
N LEU A 363 1.10 -9.39 -20.07
CA LEU A 363 1.41 -10.35 -21.13
C LEU A 363 0.19 -11.23 -21.48
N LEU A 364 -0.42 -11.82 -20.46
CA LEU A 364 -1.57 -12.71 -20.64
C LEU A 364 -2.79 -11.96 -21.18
N HIS A 365 -3.04 -10.76 -20.66
CA HIS A 365 -4.17 -9.91 -21.05
C HIS A 365 -4.09 -9.55 -22.54
N HIS A 366 -2.96 -8.96 -22.94
CA HIS A 366 -2.76 -8.53 -24.32
C HIS A 366 -2.55 -9.68 -25.31
N ARG A 367 -2.13 -10.87 -24.85
CA ARG A 367 -2.21 -12.07 -25.65
C ARG A 367 -3.68 -12.41 -25.99
N GLY A 368 -4.63 -12.12 -25.09
CA GLY A 368 -6.06 -12.23 -25.34
C GLY A 368 -6.52 -11.31 -26.45
N ASP A 369 -5.99 -10.08 -26.52
CA ASP A 369 -6.37 -9.05 -27.50
C ASP A 369 -5.90 -9.38 -28.94
N LEU A 370 -5.03 -10.34 -29.12
CA LEU A 370 -4.61 -10.80 -30.45
C LEU A 370 -5.65 -11.66 -31.19
N GLY A 371 -6.84 -11.85 -30.69
CA GLY A 371 -7.94 -12.56 -31.36
C GLY A 371 -7.93 -14.07 -31.18
#